data_f07179264937fb92183685089b6ac494
#
_entry.id   f07179264937fb92183685089b6ac494
#
_cell.length_a   1.000
_cell.length_b   1.000
_cell.length_c   1.000
_cell.angle_alpha   90.00
_cell.angle_beta   90.00
_cell.angle_gamma   90.00
#
_symmetry.space_group_name_H-M   'P 1'
#
loop_
_entity.id
_entity.type
_entity.pdbx_description
1 polymer ?
#
loop_
_entity_poly.entity_id
_entity_poly.type
_entity_poly.pdbx_seq_one_letter_code
_entity_poly.pdbx_strand_id
1 'polypeptide(L)'
;MKKYLILLAGCTLLMAACSDFLELDESVYQTTKYQFSTFDRVKQSATNVYSYVQEGLLDVEGTMIDAATDDAVYAWSTGGIKRFYDGSGNGTNLIDDRWASLYSAIAAANYFLDNCPDDFPEAQYQDNYKTNLAELKNYPFEVRALRAYFHFELLRRYNR
;
A
#
# COMPACT_ATOMS: atom_id res chain seq x y z
N MET A 1 -33.91 -47.27 20.87
CA MET A 1 -33.11 -46.30 21.64
C MET A 1 -31.61 -46.46 21.37
N LYS A 2 -30.99 -47.64 21.47
CA LYS A 2 -29.52 -47.81 21.22
C LYS A 2 -29.04 -47.37 19.84
N LYS A 3 -29.83 -47.51 18.76
CA LYS A 3 -29.44 -47.11 17.39
C LYS A 3 -29.34 -45.60 17.25
N TYR A 4 -30.18 -44.84 17.89
CA TYR A 4 -30.15 -43.36 17.85
C TYR A 4 -28.99 -42.80 18.69
N LEU A 5 -28.62 -43.50 19.76
CA LEU A 5 -27.47 -43.12 20.59
C LEU A 5 -26.14 -43.24 19.82
N ILE A 6 -26.00 -44.28 19.01
CA ILE A 6 -24.82 -44.50 18.16
C ILE A 6 -24.74 -43.45 17.04
N LEU A 7 -25.88 -43.09 16.48
CA LEU A 7 -25.97 -42.05 15.43
C LEU A 7 -25.63 -40.66 16.00
N LEU A 8 -26.09 -40.35 17.21
CA LEU A 8 -25.78 -39.09 17.90
C LEU A 8 -24.29 -39.02 18.27
N ALA A 9 -23.67 -40.09 18.76
CA ALA A 9 -22.25 -40.16 19.06
C ALA A 9 -21.37 -40.05 17.80
N GLY A 10 -21.83 -40.60 16.67
CA GLY A 10 -21.15 -40.45 15.38
C GLY A 10 -21.17 -38.99 14.85
N CYS A 11 -22.29 -38.27 15.00
CA CYS A 11 -22.38 -36.86 14.61
C CYS A 11 -21.49 -35.93 15.47
N THR A 12 -21.36 -36.20 16.76
CA THR A 12 -20.51 -35.38 17.65
C THR A 12 -19.02 -35.55 17.37
N LEU A 13 -18.59 -36.75 16.93
CA LEU A 13 -17.20 -37.02 16.52
C LEU A 13 -16.82 -36.32 15.20
N LEU A 14 -17.78 -36.08 14.30
CA LEU A 14 -17.53 -35.38 13.03
C LEU A 14 -17.39 -33.86 13.19
N MET A 15 -17.88 -33.31 14.30
CA MET A 15 -17.76 -31.85 14.56
C MET A 15 -16.40 -31.45 15.14
N ALA A 16 -15.59 -32.36 15.63
CA ALA A 16 -14.29 -32.08 16.21
C ALA A 16 -13.12 -32.07 15.19
N ALA A 17 -13.37 -32.46 13.94
CA ALA A 17 -12.32 -32.64 12.92
C ALA A 17 -11.96 -31.37 12.13
N CYS A 18 -12.61 -30.23 12.41
CA CYS A 18 -12.42 -29.02 11.57
C CYS A 18 -11.63 -27.86 12.23
N SER A 19 -11.07 -28.04 13.42
CA SER A 19 -10.32 -26.95 14.07
C SER A 19 -9.02 -26.64 13.35
N ASP A 20 -8.28 -27.64 12.90
CA ASP A 20 -6.98 -27.46 12.23
C ASP A 20 -7.09 -26.84 10.83
N PHE A 21 -8.23 -26.98 10.17
CA PHE A 21 -8.42 -26.41 8.82
C PHE A 21 -8.62 -24.90 8.82
N LEU A 22 -9.02 -24.32 9.95
CA LEU A 22 -9.25 -22.88 10.11
C LEU A 22 -8.07 -22.19 10.79
N GLU A 23 -7.07 -22.90 11.28
CA GLU A 23 -5.82 -22.29 11.72
C GLU A 23 -5.01 -21.88 10.50
N LEU A 24 -5.04 -20.60 10.18
CA LEU A 24 -4.17 -19.98 9.19
C LEU A 24 -2.74 -20.06 9.71
N ASP A 25 -1.88 -20.80 9.00
CA ASP A 25 -0.45 -20.85 9.31
C ASP A 25 0.11 -19.41 9.20
N GLU A 26 0.46 -18.81 10.33
CA GLU A 26 1.03 -17.46 10.39
C GLU A 26 2.31 -17.32 9.55
N SER A 27 2.96 -18.43 9.21
CA SER A 27 4.14 -18.44 8.34
C SER A 27 3.84 -18.01 6.90
N VAL A 28 2.59 -18.16 6.45
CA VAL A 28 2.14 -17.79 5.10
C VAL A 28 1.66 -16.34 5.03
N TYR A 29 1.27 -15.75 6.17
CA TYR A 29 0.75 -14.39 6.22
C TYR A 29 1.78 -13.45 6.84
N GLN A 30 2.04 -12.33 6.18
CA GLN A 30 2.86 -11.27 6.74
C GLN A 30 2.06 -10.54 7.84
N THR A 31 2.20 -11.00 9.08
CA THR A 31 1.62 -10.31 10.23
C THR A 31 2.30 -8.96 10.43
N THR A 32 1.59 -7.99 11.02
CA THR A 32 2.17 -6.69 11.38
C THR A 32 3.43 -6.86 12.22
N LYS A 33 3.42 -7.78 13.19
CA LYS A 33 4.59 -8.10 14.02
C LYS A 33 5.78 -8.58 13.19
N TYR A 34 5.56 -9.39 12.17
CA TYR A 34 6.61 -9.87 11.27
C TYR A 34 7.13 -8.73 10.40
N GLN A 35 6.23 -7.90 9.85
CA GLN A 35 6.57 -6.80 8.95
C GLN A 35 7.44 -5.73 9.61
N PHE A 36 7.32 -5.55 10.92
CA PHE A 36 8.09 -4.57 11.69
C PHE A 36 9.09 -5.23 12.66
N SER A 37 9.56 -6.45 12.36
CA SER A 37 10.43 -7.21 13.28
C SER A 37 11.92 -6.97 13.12
N THR A 38 12.38 -6.31 12.05
CA THR A 38 13.79 -6.02 11.80
C THR A 38 13.97 -4.69 11.06
N PHE A 39 15.17 -4.10 11.13
CA PHE A 39 15.53 -2.89 10.37
C PHE A 39 15.20 -3.02 8.86
N ASP A 40 15.59 -4.13 8.23
CA ASP A 40 15.37 -4.34 6.79
C ASP A 40 13.88 -4.38 6.43
N ARG A 41 13.05 -4.98 7.28
CA ARG A 41 11.60 -5.04 7.06
C ARG A 41 10.92 -3.69 7.24
N VAL A 42 11.34 -2.92 8.23
CA VAL A 42 10.87 -1.54 8.39
C VAL A 42 11.27 -0.71 7.18
N LYS A 43 12.51 -0.86 6.70
CA LYS A 43 12.97 -0.21 5.47
C LYS A 43 12.12 -0.60 4.25
N GLN A 44 11.80 -1.89 4.09
CA GLN A 44 10.90 -2.37 3.03
C GLN A 44 9.50 -1.75 3.15
N SER A 45 8.96 -1.64 4.38
CA SER A 45 7.67 -1.00 4.61
C SER A 45 7.68 0.48 4.29
N ALA A 46 8.75 1.20 4.62
CA ALA A 46 8.93 2.59 4.22
C ALA A 46 9.04 2.71 2.69
N THR A 47 9.84 1.84 2.05
CA THR A 47 9.99 1.81 0.60
C THR A 47 8.66 1.54 -0.11
N ASN A 48 7.77 0.72 0.48
CA ASN A 48 6.43 0.52 -0.06
C ASN A 48 5.62 1.82 -0.10
N VAL A 49 5.78 2.73 0.86
CA VAL A 49 5.13 4.05 0.79
C VAL A 49 5.69 4.89 -0.36
N TYR A 50 6.99 4.83 -0.62
CA TYR A 50 7.61 5.49 -1.77
C TYR A 50 7.11 4.96 -3.12
N SER A 51 6.74 3.69 -3.21
CA SER A 51 6.25 3.09 -4.47
C SER A 51 4.95 3.70 -4.99
N TYR A 52 4.22 4.43 -4.16
CA TYR A 52 3.03 5.19 -4.56
C TYR A 52 3.36 6.58 -5.15
N VAL A 53 4.60 7.03 -5.03
CA VAL A 53 5.02 8.27 -5.69
C VAL A 53 4.99 8.06 -7.19
N GLN A 54 4.36 8.95 -7.90
CA GLN A 54 4.21 8.85 -9.35
C GLN A 54 5.58 8.86 -10.03
N GLU A 55 5.85 7.84 -10.83
CA GLU A 55 7.03 7.80 -11.68
C GLU A 55 6.82 8.80 -12.82
N GLY A 56 7.85 9.63 -13.04
CA GLY A 56 7.77 10.64 -14.08
C GLY A 56 6.89 11.82 -13.67
N LEU A 57 7.50 12.90 -13.25
CA LEU A 57 6.85 14.15 -12.79
C LEU A 57 5.74 14.67 -13.71
N LEU A 58 5.61 14.15 -14.93
CA LEU A 58 4.79 14.69 -15.99
C LEU A 58 4.00 13.61 -16.73
N ASP A 59 3.95 12.38 -16.18
CA ASP A 59 3.38 11.23 -16.87
C ASP A 59 1.89 11.09 -16.59
N VAL A 60 1.08 11.43 -17.56
CA VAL A 60 -0.35 11.12 -17.57
C VAL A 60 -0.57 9.95 -18.53
N GLU A 61 -0.85 8.77 -17.99
CA GLU A 61 -1.07 7.54 -18.76
C GLU A 61 0.06 7.22 -19.77
N GLY A 62 1.33 7.39 -19.37
CA GLY A 62 2.50 7.14 -20.19
C GLY A 62 2.90 8.30 -21.13
N THR A 63 2.36 9.50 -20.88
CA THR A 63 2.58 10.66 -21.74
C THR A 63 2.94 11.89 -20.92
N MET A 64 3.81 12.75 -21.44
CA MET A 64 4.14 14.03 -20.79
C MET A 64 2.89 14.91 -20.68
N ILE A 65 2.72 15.60 -19.55
CA ILE A 65 1.57 16.48 -19.29
C ILE A 65 1.51 17.65 -20.28
N ASP A 66 2.66 18.07 -20.84
CA ASP A 66 2.71 19.14 -21.84
C ASP A 66 1.84 18.82 -23.08
N ALA A 67 1.66 17.54 -23.38
CA ALA A 67 0.76 17.10 -24.45
C ALA A 67 -0.75 17.24 -24.10
N ALA A 68 -1.08 17.68 -22.88
CA ALA A 68 -2.43 18.09 -22.49
C ALA A 68 -2.67 19.59 -22.61
N THR A 69 -1.64 20.35 -22.97
CA THR A 69 -1.66 21.80 -23.14
C THR A 69 -1.55 22.19 -24.62
N ASP A 70 -1.43 23.48 -24.90
CA ASP A 70 -1.18 24.01 -26.24
C ASP A 70 0.30 23.98 -26.66
N ASP A 71 1.20 23.61 -25.73
CA ASP A 71 2.65 23.57 -25.98
C ASP A 71 3.10 22.35 -26.77
N ALA A 72 2.36 21.21 -26.68
CA ALA A 72 2.72 19.99 -27.36
C ALA A 72 1.51 19.17 -27.81
N VAL A 73 1.69 18.34 -28.84
CA VAL A 73 0.68 17.39 -29.32
C VAL A 73 1.21 15.99 -29.28
N TYR A 74 0.43 15.08 -28.69
CA TYR A 74 0.75 13.67 -28.68
C TYR A 74 0.53 13.05 -30.06
N ALA A 75 1.61 12.54 -30.65
CA ALA A 75 1.60 12.08 -32.06
C ALA A 75 0.75 10.83 -32.30
N TRP A 76 0.54 10.00 -31.28
CA TRP A 76 -0.20 8.74 -31.45
C TRP A 76 -1.72 8.97 -31.35
N SER A 77 -2.46 8.26 -32.17
CA SER A 77 -3.91 8.41 -32.25
C SER A 77 -4.66 7.83 -31.05
N THR A 78 -4.01 6.97 -30.25
CA THR A 78 -4.57 6.32 -29.07
C THR A 78 -3.80 6.76 -27.83
N GLY A 79 -4.50 7.27 -26.82
CA GLY A 79 -3.89 7.67 -25.54
C GLY A 79 -4.85 8.50 -24.70
N GLY A 80 -4.85 8.26 -23.39
CA GLY A 80 -5.72 8.96 -22.45
C GLY A 80 -5.51 10.47 -22.41
N ILE A 81 -4.32 10.94 -22.79
CA ILE A 81 -3.98 12.36 -22.85
C ILE A 81 -4.90 13.17 -23.79
N LYS A 82 -5.44 12.53 -24.84
CA LYS A 82 -6.37 13.19 -25.78
C LYS A 82 -7.65 13.65 -25.12
N ARG A 83 -8.07 13.00 -24.06
CA ARG A 83 -9.29 13.36 -23.31
C ARG A 83 -9.27 14.77 -22.74
N PHE A 84 -8.08 15.39 -22.62
CA PHE A 84 -7.96 16.78 -22.20
C PHE A 84 -8.46 17.77 -23.27
N TYR A 85 -8.35 17.45 -24.55
CA TYR A 85 -8.67 18.37 -25.65
C TYR A 85 -9.75 17.87 -26.63
N ASP A 86 -10.13 16.59 -26.59
CA ASP A 86 -11.21 16.04 -27.44
C ASP A 86 -12.59 16.11 -26.80
N GLY A 87 -12.67 16.56 -25.54
CA GLY A 87 -13.92 16.70 -24.79
C GLY A 87 -14.52 15.38 -24.29
N SER A 88 -13.82 14.26 -24.38
CA SER A 88 -14.32 12.96 -23.92
C SER A 88 -14.16 12.76 -22.41
N GLY A 89 -13.41 13.61 -21.73
CA GLY A 89 -13.25 13.59 -20.28
C GLY A 89 -14.52 14.08 -19.57
N ASN A 90 -15.06 13.27 -18.65
CA ASN A 90 -16.24 13.64 -17.88
C ASN A 90 -16.26 12.88 -16.53
N GLY A 91 -17.28 13.08 -15.70
CA GLY A 91 -17.38 12.48 -14.37
C GLY A 91 -17.43 10.95 -14.33
N THR A 92 -17.73 10.29 -15.45
CA THR A 92 -17.71 8.82 -15.59
C THR A 92 -16.51 8.32 -16.39
N ASN A 93 -15.82 9.22 -17.09
CA ASN A 93 -14.59 8.95 -17.83
C ASN A 93 -13.51 9.94 -17.38
N LEU A 94 -13.00 9.70 -16.18
CA LEU A 94 -12.01 10.56 -15.53
C LEU A 94 -10.67 10.50 -16.27
N ILE A 95 -9.98 11.63 -16.30
CA ILE A 95 -8.63 11.74 -16.82
C ILE A 95 -7.69 11.70 -15.63
N ASP A 96 -6.65 10.87 -15.71
CA ASP A 96 -5.64 10.69 -14.64
C ASP A 96 -6.29 10.48 -13.26
N ASP A 97 -7.22 9.52 -13.18
CA ASP A 97 -7.86 9.18 -11.91
C ASP A 97 -6.87 8.48 -10.96
N ARG A 98 -6.53 9.16 -9.89
CA ARG A 98 -5.61 8.71 -8.84
C ARG A 98 -6.28 8.57 -7.48
N TRP A 99 -7.60 8.69 -7.41
CA TRP A 99 -8.32 8.67 -6.13
C TRP A 99 -7.98 7.45 -5.29
N ALA A 100 -8.21 6.26 -5.84
CA ALA A 100 -7.99 5.01 -5.12
C ALA A 100 -6.51 4.81 -4.76
N SER A 101 -5.57 5.10 -5.67
CA SER A 101 -4.14 4.92 -5.43
C SER A 101 -3.60 5.88 -4.37
N LEU A 102 -4.04 7.14 -4.37
CA LEU A 102 -3.61 8.13 -3.36
C LEU A 102 -4.17 7.82 -1.97
N TYR A 103 -5.42 7.35 -1.86
CA TYR A 103 -5.94 6.89 -0.58
C TYR A 103 -5.27 5.61 -0.09
N SER A 104 -4.90 4.70 -0.99
CA SER A 104 -4.08 3.53 -0.64
C SER A 104 -2.70 3.94 -0.14
N ALA A 105 -2.07 4.95 -0.76
CA ALA A 105 -0.81 5.52 -0.33
C ALA A 105 -0.90 6.14 1.08
N ILE A 106 -1.97 6.91 1.35
CA ILE A 106 -2.23 7.49 2.67
C ILE A 106 -2.46 6.40 3.71
N ALA A 107 -3.21 5.35 3.37
CA ALA A 107 -3.43 4.20 4.25
C ALA A 107 -2.11 3.47 4.57
N ALA A 108 -1.25 3.24 3.56
CA ALA A 108 0.07 2.65 3.75
C ALA A 108 0.97 3.53 4.65
N ALA A 109 0.94 4.85 4.45
CA ALA A 109 1.67 5.80 5.28
C ALA A 109 1.17 5.80 6.74
N ASN A 110 -0.14 5.79 6.97
CA ASN A 110 -0.70 5.69 8.32
C ASN A 110 -0.32 4.37 8.98
N TYR A 111 -0.48 3.25 8.27
CA TYR A 111 -0.11 1.92 8.76
C TYR A 111 1.37 1.85 9.17
N PHE A 112 2.26 2.44 8.37
CA PHE A 112 3.68 2.54 8.72
C PHE A 112 3.89 3.36 10.00
N LEU A 113 3.29 4.55 10.08
CA LEU A 113 3.47 5.47 11.21
C LEU A 113 2.92 4.90 12.52
N ASP A 114 1.86 4.09 12.46
CA ASP A 114 1.23 3.48 13.63
C ASP A 114 2.01 2.26 14.16
N ASN A 115 2.84 1.64 13.32
CA ASN A 115 3.52 0.39 13.65
C ASN A 115 5.06 0.47 13.64
N CYS A 116 5.65 1.59 13.19
CA CYS A 116 7.11 1.76 13.15
C CYS A 116 7.69 1.75 14.56
N PRO A 117 8.59 0.81 14.89
CA PRO A 117 9.22 0.77 16.21
C PRO A 117 10.28 1.88 16.34
N ASP A 118 10.58 2.24 17.59
CA ASP A 118 11.60 3.25 17.88
C ASP A 118 13.03 2.69 17.86
N ASP A 119 13.19 1.38 18.11
CA ASP A 119 14.48 0.70 18.23
C ASP A 119 14.34 -0.82 18.09
N PHE A 120 15.50 -1.49 17.92
CA PHE A 120 15.67 -2.95 17.96
C PHE A 120 16.81 -3.31 18.92
N PRO A 121 16.57 -3.33 20.24
CA PRO A 121 17.63 -3.56 21.24
C PRO A 121 18.37 -4.89 21.07
N GLU A 122 17.71 -5.91 20.52
CA GLU A 122 18.29 -7.22 20.23
C GLU A 122 19.35 -7.18 19.11
N ALA A 123 19.33 -6.15 18.30
CA ALA A 123 20.30 -5.94 17.20
C ALA A 123 21.51 -5.08 17.60
N GLN A 124 21.60 -4.62 18.85
CA GLN A 124 22.63 -3.68 19.33
C GLN A 124 24.09 -4.15 19.13
N TYR A 125 24.29 -5.46 19.01
CA TYR A 125 25.62 -6.06 18.80
C TYR A 125 26.04 -6.17 17.33
N GLN A 126 25.18 -5.75 16.39
CA GLN A 126 25.52 -5.72 14.98
C GLN A 126 26.40 -4.51 14.64
N ASP A 127 27.37 -4.68 13.77
CA ASP A 127 28.34 -3.63 13.40
C ASP A 127 27.66 -2.38 12.83
N ASN A 128 26.54 -2.56 12.11
CA ASN A 128 25.78 -1.50 11.45
C ASN A 128 24.62 -0.93 12.29
N TYR A 129 24.46 -1.37 13.54
CA TYR A 129 23.34 -0.99 14.41
C TYR A 129 23.12 0.53 14.48
N LYS A 130 24.17 1.31 14.74
CA LYS A 130 24.05 2.78 14.87
C LYS A 130 23.57 3.45 13.60
N THR A 131 24.03 2.96 12.44
CA THR A 131 23.61 3.47 11.14
C THR A 131 22.17 3.12 10.87
N ASN A 132 21.78 1.87 11.07
CA ASN A 132 20.42 1.40 10.89
C ASN A 132 19.42 2.11 11.84
N LEU A 133 19.83 2.36 13.09
CA LEU A 133 19.02 3.10 14.05
C LEU A 133 18.83 4.56 13.63
N ALA A 134 19.85 5.20 13.07
CA ALA A 134 19.74 6.56 12.55
C ALA A 134 18.77 6.62 11.35
N GLU A 135 18.85 5.65 10.43
CA GLU A 135 17.90 5.52 9.33
C GLU A 135 16.47 5.27 9.85
N LEU A 136 16.30 4.34 10.78
CA LEU A 136 15.00 4.03 11.39
C LEU A 136 14.32 5.28 11.94
N LYS A 137 15.06 6.12 12.66
CA LYS A 137 14.54 7.36 13.23
C LYS A 137 14.14 8.40 12.20
N ASN A 138 14.69 8.34 10.98
CA ASN A 138 14.34 9.25 9.90
C ASN A 138 13.07 8.82 9.14
N TYR A 139 12.79 7.52 9.01
CA TYR A 139 11.64 7.02 8.25
C TYR A 139 10.29 7.65 8.64
N PRO A 140 9.94 7.85 9.94
CA PRO A 140 8.69 8.49 10.28
C PRO A 140 8.56 9.93 9.76
N PHE A 141 9.65 10.68 9.64
CA PHE A 141 9.64 12.03 9.07
C PHE A 141 9.44 11.98 7.55
N GLU A 142 10.14 11.07 6.87
CA GLU A 142 10.00 10.85 5.44
C GLU A 142 8.58 10.42 5.08
N VAL A 143 8.02 9.46 5.80
CA VAL A 143 6.66 8.96 5.57
C VAL A 143 5.60 10.04 5.86
N ARG A 144 5.81 10.90 6.87
CA ARG A 144 4.93 12.07 7.10
C ARG A 144 4.97 13.05 5.95
N ALA A 145 6.15 13.30 5.39
CA ALA A 145 6.30 14.17 4.21
C ALA A 145 5.59 13.56 2.99
N LEU A 146 5.77 12.26 2.73
CA LEU A 146 5.06 11.55 1.67
C LEU A 146 3.54 11.58 1.87
N ARG A 147 3.05 11.36 3.08
CA ARG A 147 1.62 11.46 3.39
C ARG A 147 1.06 12.85 3.09
N ALA A 148 1.80 13.90 3.44
CA ALA A 148 1.41 15.28 3.11
C ALA A 148 1.38 15.50 1.60
N TYR A 149 2.36 14.97 0.86
CA TYR A 149 2.40 14.98 -0.60
C TYR A 149 1.17 14.29 -1.21
N PHE A 150 0.77 13.11 -0.73
CA PHE A 150 -0.41 12.42 -1.25
C PHE A 150 -1.70 13.19 -1.00
N HIS A 151 -1.84 13.84 0.15
CA HIS A 151 -2.96 14.75 0.42
C HIS A 151 -2.94 15.98 -0.51
N PHE A 152 -1.77 16.55 -0.76
CA PHE A 152 -1.63 17.65 -1.72
C PHE A 152 -2.04 17.22 -3.14
N GLU A 153 -1.64 16.02 -3.57
CA GLU A 153 -2.02 15.47 -4.87
C GLU A 153 -3.53 15.25 -5.01
N LEU A 154 -4.20 14.80 -3.93
CA LEU A 154 -5.67 14.73 -3.87
C LEU A 154 -6.30 16.12 -3.99
N LEU A 155 -5.80 17.08 -3.21
CA LEU A 155 -6.30 18.45 -3.23
C LEU A 155 -6.16 19.08 -4.61
N ARG A 156 -5.00 18.91 -5.23
CA ARG A 156 -4.70 19.45 -6.56
C ARG A 156 -5.63 18.93 -7.66
N ARG A 157 -5.99 17.62 -7.57
CA ARG A 157 -6.81 16.96 -8.61
C ARG A 157 -8.31 17.07 -8.37
N TYR A 158 -8.75 17.01 -7.13
CA TYR A 158 -10.16 16.80 -6.79
C TYR A 158 -10.81 17.93 -6.00
N ASN A 159 -10.05 18.95 -5.58
CA ASN A 159 -10.63 20.13 -4.91
C ASN A 159 -11.12 21.12 -5.95
N ARG A 160 -12.43 21.21 -6.08
CA ARG A 160 -13.13 22.25 -6.86
C ARG A 160 -13.99 23.09 -5.95
#